data_4dd6a1e1a0307d44c71a23a8acd48d34
#
_entry.id   4dd6a1e1a0307d44c71a23a8acd48d34
#
_cell.length_a   1.000
_cell.length_b   1.000
_cell.length_c   1.000
_cell.angle_alpha   90.00
_cell.angle_beta   90.00
_cell.angle_gamma   90.00
#
_symmetry.space_group_name_H-M   'P 1'
#
loop_
_entity.id
_entity.type
_entity.pdbx_description
1 polymer ?
#
loop_
_entity_poly.entity_id
_entity_poly.type
_entity_poly.pdbx_seq_one_letter_code
_entity_poly.pdbx_strand_id
1 'polypeptide(L)'
;VTSKPSKRFLQALAGETLTPPPFWLMRQAGRYLPEYRATRAEAGSFLDLCYNPELAVEVTLQPLRRYGFDAAILFSDILVIPDALRQRVAFKEGEGPVLTPIRSAMDLDALNISGLHDHLAPVYATVKGLSGAIPQETALIGFSGAPWTVATYMIEGGGSKDFNQAKRMMWGQPELFARLMDLLVEATGQYLIRQIDNGAEAIQIFDTWAGALPETEFRRWVIEPARQLVERIHSERPGVPVIGFPRGAGILYEAYVTETGVDGVSLDSSVPLDWAAEKLQTKCTVQGNLDPILVVAGGEALDAGIDRVLKALGKGPFIFNLGHGIIPPTPPENVARLAERVKNWRG
;
A
#
# COMPACT_ATOMS: atom_id res chain seq x y z
N VAL A 1 24.40 23.35 -9.10
CA VAL A 1 23.55 22.27 -8.53
C VAL A 1 22.14 22.60 -8.95
N THR A 2 21.67 22.06 -10.06
CA THR A 2 20.27 22.14 -10.45
C THR A 2 19.49 21.28 -9.46
N SER A 3 18.70 21.92 -8.58
CA SER A 3 17.78 21.23 -7.71
C SER A 3 16.84 20.36 -8.57
N LYS A 4 16.75 19.05 -8.30
CA LYS A 4 15.70 18.21 -8.90
C LYS A 4 14.35 18.92 -8.68
N PRO A 5 13.50 19.03 -9.71
CA PRO A 5 12.16 19.58 -9.50
C PRO A 5 11.50 18.78 -8.39
N SER A 6 11.03 19.47 -7.37
CA SER A 6 10.39 18.85 -6.22
C SER A 6 9.03 18.29 -6.68
N LYS A 7 8.88 16.97 -6.68
CA LYS A 7 7.64 16.30 -7.07
C LYS A 7 6.53 16.63 -6.09
N ARG A 8 5.36 17.01 -6.58
CA ARG A 8 4.21 17.45 -5.75
C ARG A 8 3.82 16.43 -4.68
N PHE A 9 3.86 15.14 -5.03
CA PHE A 9 3.60 14.05 -4.08
C PHE A 9 4.58 14.06 -2.90
N LEU A 10 5.88 14.25 -3.16
CA LEU A 10 6.90 14.30 -2.11
C LEU A 10 6.84 15.62 -1.31
N GLN A 11 6.48 16.74 -1.94
CA GLN A 11 6.23 18.00 -1.24
C GLN A 11 5.10 17.86 -0.21
N ALA A 12 3.97 17.22 -0.62
CA ALA A 12 2.89 16.98 0.32
C ALA A 12 3.35 16.10 1.50
N LEU A 13 4.14 15.03 1.25
CA LEU A 13 4.69 14.18 2.32
C LEU A 13 5.71 14.92 3.21
N ALA A 14 6.33 15.97 2.72
CA ALA A 14 7.16 16.87 3.52
C ALA A 14 6.33 17.91 4.34
N GLY A 15 5.01 17.79 4.35
CA GLY A 15 4.10 18.65 5.11
C GLY A 15 3.64 19.92 4.38
N GLU A 16 3.90 20.05 3.06
CA GLU A 16 3.42 21.19 2.29
C GLU A 16 1.93 21.05 1.93
N THR A 17 1.19 22.14 2.08
CA THR A 17 -0.19 22.25 1.59
C THR A 17 -0.18 22.69 0.13
N LEU A 18 -0.71 21.87 -0.76
CA LEU A 18 -0.71 22.11 -2.20
C LEU A 18 -2.13 22.25 -2.76
N THR A 19 -2.32 23.20 -3.67
CA THR A 19 -3.59 23.43 -4.37
C THR A 19 -3.38 23.37 -5.88
N PRO A 20 -4.01 22.44 -6.59
CA PRO A 20 -4.75 21.28 -6.07
C PRO A 20 -3.82 20.32 -5.30
N PRO A 21 -4.32 19.42 -4.45
CA PRO A 21 -3.48 18.41 -3.81
C PRO A 21 -2.97 17.42 -4.87
N PRO A 22 -1.80 16.78 -4.68
CA PRO A 22 -1.38 15.66 -5.51
C PRO A 22 -2.32 14.48 -5.31
N PHE A 23 -2.40 13.60 -6.33
CA PHE A 23 -3.30 12.46 -6.27
C PHE A 23 -2.75 11.24 -6.99
N TRP A 24 -3.10 10.09 -6.49
CA TRP A 24 -2.94 8.77 -7.11
C TRP A 24 -4.01 7.85 -6.53
N LEU A 25 -4.20 6.67 -7.09
CA LEU A 25 -5.25 5.76 -6.61
C LEU A 25 -4.69 4.37 -6.34
N MET A 26 -4.98 3.82 -5.16
CA MET A 26 -4.66 2.44 -4.84
C MET A 26 -5.29 1.50 -5.88
N ARG A 27 -4.50 0.52 -6.37
CA ARG A 27 -4.87 -0.38 -7.48
C ARG A 27 -5.17 0.35 -8.79
N GLN A 28 -4.51 1.49 -9.03
CA GLN A 28 -4.65 2.26 -10.28
C GLN A 28 -4.30 1.42 -11.52
N ALA A 29 -3.33 0.49 -11.44
CA ALA A 29 -3.17 -0.60 -12.40
C ALA A 29 -4.05 -1.78 -11.97
N GLY A 30 -5.08 -2.10 -12.73
CA GLY A 30 -6.04 -3.10 -12.30
C GLY A 30 -7.08 -3.50 -13.34
N ARG A 31 -7.87 -4.52 -12.99
CA ARG A 31 -8.83 -5.20 -13.87
C ARG A 31 -9.92 -4.29 -14.48
N TYR A 32 -10.10 -3.08 -13.96
CA TYR A 32 -11.03 -2.11 -14.54
C TYR A 32 -10.51 -1.55 -15.89
N LEU A 33 -9.19 -1.58 -16.13
CA LEU A 33 -8.58 -1.12 -17.39
C LEU A 33 -8.57 -2.23 -18.45
N PRO A 34 -9.05 -1.95 -19.68
CA PRO A 34 -8.99 -2.92 -20.78
C PRO A 34 -7.57 -3.36 -21.12
N GLU A 35 -6.62 -2.42 -21.20
CA GLU A 35 -5.21 -2.69 -21.47
C GLU A 35 -4.55 -3.53 -20.39
N TYR A 36 -4.89 -3.33 -19.12
CA TYR A 36 -4.42 -4.19 -18.04
C TYR A 36 -4.90 -5.63 -18.23
N ARG A 37 -6.19 -5.83 -18.60
CA ARG A 37 -6.71 -7.17 -18.83
C ARG A 37 -6.01 -7.88 -19.97
N ALA A 38 -5.66 -7.15 -21.05
CA ALA A 38 -4.90 -7.68 -22.18
C ALA A 38 -3.51 -8.14 -21.73
N THR A 39 -2.73 -7.25 -21.11
CA THR A 39 -1.38 -7.58 -20.59
C THR A 39 -1.43 -8.71 -19.56
N ARG A 40 -2.46 -8.72 -18.69
CA ARG A 40 -2.65 -9.79 -17.70
C ARG A 40 -2.89 -11.16 -18.34
N ALA A 41 -3.60 -11.22 -19.47
CA ALA A 41 -3.84 -12.45 -20.20
C ALA A 41 -2.56 -13.03 -20.85
N GLU A 42 -1.63 -12.16 -21.26
CA GLU A 42 -0.33 -12.57 -21.81
C GLU A 42 0.61 -13.14 -20.75
N ALA A 43 0.51 -12.67 -19.51
CA ALA A 43 1.45 -12.99 -18.45
C ALA A 43 1.32 -14.42 -17.88
N GLY A 44 0.21 -15.14 -18.11
CA GLY A 44 -0.06 -16.42 -17.48
C GLY A 44 -0.71 -16.28 -16.09
N SER A 45 -0.03 -16.63 -14.99
CA SER A 45 -0.55 -16.46 -13.64
C SER A 45 -0.40 -15.01 -13.14
N PHE A 46 -1.03 -14.70 -11.99
CA PHE A 46 -0.86 -13.38 -11.38
C PHE A 46 0.56 -13.15 -10.84
N LEU A 47 1.18 -14.20 -10.28
CA LEU A 47 2.57 -14.11 -9.83
C LEU A 47 3.54 -14.00 -11.02
N ASP A 48 3.25 -14.65 -12.16
CA ASP A 48 4.08 -14.51 -13.36
C ASP A 48 4.10 -13.03 -13.82
N LEU A 49 2.97 -12.32 -13.73
CA LEU A 49 2.94 -10.88 -13.98
C LEU A 49 3.79 -10.08 -12.98
N CYS A 50 3.70 -10.41 -11.69
CA CYS A 50 4.50 -9.74 -10.64
C CYS A 50 6.01 -9.98 -10.81
N TYR A 51 6.41 -11.14 -11.33
CA TYR A 51 7.80 -11.52 -11.55
C TYR A 51 8.30 -11.30 -12.98
N ASN A 52 7.51 -10.66 -13.84
CA ASN A 52 7.93 -10.26 -15.18
C ASN A 52 8.17 -8.74 -15.20
N PRO A 53 9.44 -8.27 -15.16
CA PRO A 53 9.73 -6.84 -15.06
C PRO A 53 9.15 -6.00 -16.20
N GLU A 54 9.17 -6.52 -17.44
CA GLU A 54 8.68 -5.79 -18.62
C GLU A 54 7.16 -5.58 -18.54
N LEU A 55 6.41 -6.62 -18.23
CA LEU A 55 4.96 -6.56 -18.11
C LEU A 55 4.53 -5.77 -16.88
N ALA A 56 5.25 -5.90 -15.74
CA ALA A 56 4.95 -5.15 -14.52
C ALA A 56 5.21 -3.65 -14.69
N VAL A 57 6.27 -3.27 -15.42
CA VAL A 57 6.52 -1.87 -15.82
C VAL A 57 5.38 -1.38 -16.71
N GLU A 58 5.00 -2.14 -17.75
CA GLU A 58 3.94 -1.76 -18.67
C GLU A 58 2.61 -1.49 -17.94
N VAL A 59 2.14 -2.43 -17.11
CA VAL A 59 0.86 -2.24 -16.38
C VAL A 59 0.91 -1.08 -15.40
N THR A 60 2.07 -0.79 -14.81
CA THR A 60 2.25 0.38 -13.93
C THR A 60 2.13 1.70 -14.71
N LEU A 61 2.62 1.75 -15.94
CA LEU A 61 2.58 2.96 -16.78
C LEU A 61 1.19 3.23 -17.38
N GLN A 62 0.36 2.20 -17.59
CA GLN A 62 -0.96 2.34 -18.22
C GLN A 62 -1.84 3.42 -17.57
N PRO A 63 -2.09 3.42 -16.25
CA PRO A 63 -2.91 4.47 -15.63
C PRO A 63 -2.25 5.85 -15.64
N LEU A 64 -0.93 5.93 -15.64
CA LEU A 64 -0.22 7.22 -15.75
C LEU A 64 -0.49 7.85 -17.10
N ARG A 65 -0.41 7.08 -18.20
CA ARG A 65 -0.71 7.56 -19.55
C ARG A 65 -2.16 8.02 -19.70
N ARG A 66 -3.11 7.37 -19.00
CA ARG A 66 -4.53 7.74 -19.06
C ARG A 66 -4.88 8.96 -18.24
N TYR A 67 -4.38 9.05 -17.01
CA TYR A 67 -4.93 9.96 -16.02
C TYR A 67 -3.92 10.99 -15.51
N GLY A 68 -2.62 10.80 -15.77
CA GLY A 68 -1.56 11.72 -15.32
C GLY A 68 -1.56 11.89 -13.81
N PHE A 69 -1.41 10.77 -13.09
CA PHE A 69 -1.26 10.76 -11.63
C PHE A 69 0.08 11.35 -11.18
N ASP A 70 0.11 11.94 -9.98
CA ASP A 70 1.32 12.51 -9.37
C ASP A 70 2.24 11.42 -8.78
N ALA A 71 1.74 10.17 -8.63
CA ALA A 71 2.55 9.05 -8.21
C ALA A 71 2.20 7.76 -8.95
N ALA A 72 3.22 6.95 -9.17
CA ALA A 72 3.15 5.56 -9.62
C ALA A 72 3.43 4.65 -8.44
N ILE A 73 2.60 3.64 -8.20
CA ILE A 73 2.94 2.56 -7.27
C ILE A 73 3.43 1.35 -8.05
N LEU A 74 4.53 0.77 -7.60
CA LEU A 74 5.06 -0.49 -8.10
C LEU A 74 3.93 -1.52 -8.28
N PHE A 75 3.86 -2.17 -9.44
CA PHE A 75 2.99 -3.33 -9.61
C PHE A 75 3.65 -4.58 -9.04
N SER A 76 3.10 -5.11 -7.98
CA SER A 76 3.51 -6.32 -7.28
C SER A 76 2.37 -6.80 -6.37
N ASP A 77 2.63 -7.74 -5.47
CA ASP A 77 1.68 -8.21 -4.47
C ASP A 77 2.32 -8.25 -3.07
N ILE A 78 1.49 -8.14 -2.02
CA ILE A 78 1.97 -8.23 -0.64
C ILE A 78 2.46 -9.64 -0.27
N LEU A 79 2.05 -10.66 -1.03
CA LEU A 79 2.39 -12.07 -0.78
C LEU A 79 3.67 -12.53 -1.50
N VAL A 80 4.37 -11.62 -2.19
CA VAL A 80 5.71 -11.95 -2.75
C VAL A 80 6.74 -12.22 -1.63
N ILE A 81 6.53 -11.67 -0.41
CA ILE A 81 7.39 -11.97 0.75
C ILE A 81 7.21 -13.41 1.23
N PRO A 82 5.99 -13.90 1.55
CA PRO A 82 5.79 -15.32 1.85
C PRO A 82 6.34 -16.26 0.78
N ASP A 83 6.10 -15.94 -0.50
CA ASP A 83 6.59 -16.73 -1.63
C ASP A 83 8.13 -16.77 -1.66
N ALA A 84 8.79 -15.63 -1.46
CA ALA A 84 10.25 -15.53 -1.37
C ALA A 84 10.82 -16.23 -0.12
N LEU A 85 10.06 -16.33 0.96
CA LEU A 85 10.39 -17.12 2.15
C LEU A 85 10.14 -18.63 1.94
N ARG A 86 9.77 -19.06 0.73
CA ARG A 86 9.48 -20.45 0.31
C ARG A 86 8.16 -21.03 0.85
N GLN A 87 7.25 -20.19 1.32
CA GLN A 87 5.88 -20.61 1.52
C GLN A 87 5.19 -20.70 0.16
N ARG A 88 4.54 -21.83 -0.12
CA ARG A 88 3.80 -21.98 -1.38
C ARG A 88 2.64 -21.00 -1.44
N VAL A 89 2.65 -20.13 -2.45
CA VAL A 89 1.60 -19.14 -2.74
C VAL A 89 1.02 -19.40 -4.13
N ALA A 90 -0.29 -19.38 -4.25
CA ALA A 90 -0.98 -19.45 -5.54
C ALA A 90 -2.19 -18.53 -5.53
N PHE A 91 -2.60 -18.08 -6.72
CA PHE A 91 -3.82 -17.29 -6.88
C PHE A 91 -4.83 -18.08 -7.70
N LYS A 92 -5.97 -18.38 -7.13
CA LYS A 92 -7.07 -19.08 -7.80
C LYS A 92 -8.15 -18.10 -8.21
N GLU A 93 -8.68 -18.28 -9.39
CA GLU A 93 -9.79 -17.47 -9.89
C GLU A 93 -11.03 -17.66 -9.00
N GLY A 94 -11.62 -16.54 -8.55
CA GLY A 94 -12.77 -16.55 -7.65
C GLY A 94 -12.48 -16.81 -6.17
N GLU A 95 -11.37 -17.46 -5.82
CA GLU A 95 -10.98 -17.76 -4.43
C GLU A 95 -9.98 -16.73 -3.86
N GLY A 96 -9.17 -16.11 -4.74
CA GLY A 96 -8.07 -15.22 -4.33
C GLY A 96 -6.79 -15.99 -3.98
N PRO A 97 -5.96 -15.46 -3.06
CA PRO A 97 -4.71 -16.10 -2.67
C PRO A 97 -4.95 -17.36 -1.84
N VAL A 98 -4.19 -18.41 -2.14
CA VAL A 98 -4.15 -19.70 -1.43
C VAL A 98 -2.71 -20.01 -1.05
N LEU A 99 -2.45 -20.20 0.24
CA LEU A 99 -1.12 -20.50 0.79
C LEU A 99 -1.14 -21.83 1.53
N THR A 100 0.01 -22.52 1.57
CA THR A 100 0.18 -23.62 2.53
C THR A 100 0.27 -23.02 3.93
N PRO A 101 -0.70 -23.28 4.82
CA PRO A 101 -0.78 -22.54 6.08
C PRO A 101 0.35 -22.91 7.06
N ILE A 102 0.85 -21.91 7.81
CA ILE A 102 1.78 -22.08 8.92
C ILE A 102 0.97 -22.40 10.19
N ARG A 103 1.17 -23.59 10.76
CA ARG A 103 0.41 -24.07 11.92
C ARG A 103 1.28 -24.54 13.09
N SER A 104 2.57 -24.76 12.85
CA SER A 104 3.49 -25.32 13.81
C SER A 104 4.89 -24.68 13.73
N ALA A 105 5.73 -24.95 14.74
CA ALA A 105 7.13 -24.56 14.70
C ALA A 105 7.87 -25.16 13.50
N MET A 106 7.55 -26.40 13.11
CA MET A 106 8.15 -27.07 11.96
C MET A 106 7.81 -26.32 10.65
N ASP A 107 6.58 -25.84 10.49
CA ASP A 107 6.19 -25.05 9.30
C ASP A 107 6.96 -23.72 9.25
N LEU A 108 7.12 -23.06 10.42
CA LEU A 108 7.90 -21.83 10.53
C LEU A 108 9.39 -22.07 10.26
N ASP A 109 9.98 -23.15 10.77
CA ASP A 109 11.39 -23.49 10.57
C ASP A 109 11.70 -23.87 9.11
N ALA A 110 10.69 -24.23 8.32
CA ALA A 110 10.83 -24.47 6.88
C ALA A 110 10.96 -23.18 6.07
N LEU A 111 10.59 -22.02 6.63
CA LEU A 111 10.76 -20.72 5.96
C LEU A 111 12.25 -20.35 5.90
N ASN A 112 12.65 -19.72 4.80
CA ASN A 112 14.06 -19.39 4.59
C ASN A 112 14.24 -17.98 4.01
N ILE A 113 14.87 -17.11 4.77
CA ILE A 113 15.17 -15.74 4.36
C ILE A 113 16.44 -15.61 3.49
N SER A 114 17.33 -16.61 3.48
CA SER A 114 18.62 -16.48 2.81
C SER A 114 18.52 -16.29 1.29
N GLY A 115 17.44 -16.76 0.67
CA GLY A 115 17.16 -16.60 -0.77
C GLY A 115 16.23 -15.45 -1.12
N LEU A 116 15.86 -14.61 -0.16
CA LEU A 116 14.86 -13.55 -0.32
C LEU A 116 15.14 -12.63 -1.52
N HIS A 117 16.36 -12.10 -1.59
CA HIS A 117 16.72 -11.13 -2.62
C HIS A 117 16.87 -11.76 -4.01
N ASP A 118 17.34 -13.00 -4.10
CA ASP A 118 17.44 -13.70 -5.39
C ASP A 118 16.05 -13.97 -5.96
N HIS A 119 15.11 -14.41 -5.12
CA HIS A 119 13.73 -14.64 -5.52
C HIS A 119 13.03 -13.33 -5.93
N LEU A 120 13.25 -12.24 -5.20
CA LEU A 120 12.64 -10.93 -5.46
C LEU A 120 13.39 -10.08 -6.50
N ALA A 121 14.49 -10.57 -7.07
CA ALA A 121 15.26 -9.83 -8.08
C ALA A 121 14.42 -9.27 -9.23
N PRO A 122 13.41 -9.99 -9.79
CA PRO A 122 12.54 -9.44 -10.83
C PRO A 122 11.70 -8.23 -10.36
N VAL A 123 11.26 -8.23 -9.09
CA VAL A 123 10.51 -7.10 -8.53
C VAL A 123 11.42 -5.85 -8.42
N TYR A 124 12.66 -6.04 -8.00
CA TYR A 124 13.64 -4.94 -7.96
C TYR A 124 13.98 -4.42 -9.37
N ALA A 125 14.06 -5.31 -10.36
CA ALA A 125 14.25 -4.92 -11.76
C ALA A 125 13.05 -4.10 -12.27
N THR A 126 11.81 -4.43 -11.85
CA THR A 126 10.63 -3.62 -12.15
C THR A 126 10.75 -2.21 -11.57
N VAL A 127 11.14 -2.07 -10.29
CA VAL A 127 11.36 -0.75 -9.65
C VAL A 127 12.38 0.06 -10.44
N LYS A 128 13.52 -0.54 -10.78
CA LYS A 128 14.57 0.11 -11.55
C LYS A 128 14.11 0.53 -12.94
N GLY A 129 13.35 -0.33 -13.63
CA GLY A 129 12.74 0.00 -14.94
C GLY A 129 11.79 1.19 -14.84
N LEU A 130 10.93 1.20 -13.81
CA LEU A 130 10.00 2.30 -13.56
C LEU A 130 10.70 3.62 -13.26
N SER A 131 11.78 3.62 -12.48
CA SER A 131 12.51 4.84 -12.14
C SER A 131 13.06 5.59 -13.36
N GLY A 132 13.28 4.87 -14.47
CA GLY A 132 13.71 5.46 -15.75
C GLY A 132 12.57 5.72 -16.74
N ALA A 133 11.37 5.19 -16.51
CA ALA A 133 10.26 5.20 -17.48
C ALA A 133 9.09 6.12 -17.07
N ILE A 134 8.90 6.41 -15.79
CA ILE A 134 7.84 7.31 -15.32
C ILE A 134 8.18 8.78 -15.63
N PRO A 135 7.17 9.67 -15.82
CA PRO A 135 7.40 11.10 -15.98
C PRO A 135 8.20 11.69 -14.82
N GLN A 136 9.04 12.69 -15.10
CA GLN A 136 9.95 13.28 -14.12
C GLN A 136 9.21 13.89 -12.91
N GLU A 137 8.00 14.39 -13.11
CA GLU A 137 7.12 14.96 -12.08
C GLU A 137 6.40 13.90 -11.24
N THR A 138 6.32 12.65 -11.70
CA THR A 138 5.65 11.54 -11.02
C THR A 138 6.58 10.86 -10.02
N ALA A 139 6.15 10.68 -8.78
CA ALA A 139 6.91 9.96 -7.76
C ALA A 139 6.71 8.45 -7.87
N LEU A 140 7.75 7.65 -7.58
CA LEU A 140 7.66 6.20 -7.54
C LEU A 140 7.47 5.72 -6.10
N ILE A 141 6.35 5.04 -5.84
CA ILE A 141 6.03 4.44 -4.55
C ILE A 141 6.39 2.95 -4.58
N GLY A 142 7.29 2.55 -3.68
CA GLY A 142 7.46 1.15 -3.30
C GLY A 142 6.46 0.77 -2.21
N PHE A 143 6.22 -0.53 -2.01
CA PHE A 143 5.28 -0.97 -0.99
C PHE A 143 5.53 -2.38 -0.47
N SER A 144 4.89 -2.68 0.64
CA SER A 144 4.73 -4.04 1.17
C SER A 144 3.41 -4.20 1.91
N GLY A 145 3.03 -5.44 2.17
CA GLY A 145 2.08 -5.75 3.23
C GLY A 145 2.74 -5.54 4.60
N ALA A 146 1.97 -5.05 5.56
CA ALA A 146 2.42 -5.00 6.94
C ALA A 146 2.55 -6.41 7.54
N PRO A 147 3.45 -6.62 8.51
CA PRO A 147 3.70 -7.94 9.09
C PRO A 147 2.46 -8.64 9.60
N TRP A 148 1.54 -7.95 10.32
CA TRP A 148 0.29 -8.53 10.79
C TRP A 148 -0.59 -9.03 9.63
N THR A 149 -0.84 -8.19 8.64
CA THR A 149 -1.65 -8.58 7.47
C THR A 149 -1.05 -9.78 6.74
N VAL A 150 0.27 -9.80 6.53
CA VAL A 150 0.96 -10.91 5.87
C VAL A 150 0.90 -12.18 6.72
N ALA A 151 1.14 -12.08 8.04
CA ALA A 151 1.03 -13.20 8.97
C ALA A 151 -0.36 -13.83 8.96
N THR A 152 -1.44 -13.03 8.86
CA THR A 152 -2.80 -13.57 8.77
C THR A 152 -2.97 -14.46 7.54
N TYR A 153 -2.52 -14.02 6.36
CA TYR A 153 -2.55 -14.85 5.15
C TYR A 153 -1.74 -16.14 5.30
N MET A 154 -0.55 -16.03 5.86
CA MET A 154 0.36 -17.16 6.07
C MET A 154 -0.24 -18.22 7.01
N ILE A 155 -0.88 -17.79 8.09
CA ILE A 155 -1.47 -18.68 9.09
C ILE A 155 -2.84 -19.20 8.67
N GLU A 156 -3.72 -18.36 8.11
CA GLU A 156 -5.05 -18.79 7.64
C GLU A 156 -4.96 -19.68 6.40
N GLY A 157 -3.93 -19.49 5.56
CA GLY A 157 -3.78 -20.16 4.28
C GLY A 157 -4.55 -19.46 3.15
N GLY A 158 -5.00 -18.23 3.38
CA GLY A 158 -5.78 -17.45 2.43
C GLY A 158 -6.53 -16.30 3.12
N GLY A 159 -7.58 -15.79 2.46
CA GLY A 159 -8.46 -14.78 3.05
C GLY A 159 -9.27 -15.34 4.22
N SER A 160 -9.51 -14.53 5.24
CA SER A 160 -10.33 -14.88 6.41
C SER A 160 -11.22 -13.72 6.82
N LYS A 161 -12.38 -14.02 7.42
CA LYS A 161 -13.29 -13.00 7.99
C LYS A 161 -12.95 -12.72 9.45
N ASP A 162 -12.67 -13.79 10.21
CA ASP A 162 -12.53 -13.73 11.66
C ASP A 162 -11.10 -13.86 12.15
N PHE A 163 -10.16 -14.24 11.26
CA PHE A 163 -8.74 -14.46 11.57
C PHE A 163 -8.55 -15.44 12.73
N ASN A 164 -9.38 -16.48 12.77
CA ASN A 164 -9.48 -17.40 13.90
C ASN A 164 -8.16 -18.11 14.19
N GLN A 165 -7.50 -18.63 13.16
CA GLN A 165 -6.25 -19.37 13.32
C GLN A 165 -5.10 -18.43 13.73
N ALA A 166 -5.01 -17.26 13.10
CA ALA A 166 -4.01 -16.25 13.43
C ALA A 166 -4.16 -15.80 14.90
N LYS A 167 -5.39 -15.46 15.32
CA LYS A 167 -5.66 -15.07 16.70
C LYS A 167 -5.42 -16.19 17.70
N ARG A 168 -5.80 -17.43 17.37
CA ARG A 168 -5.51 -18.60 18.22
C ARG A 168 -4.01 -18.83 18.40
N MET A 169 -3.22 -18.70 17.34
CA MET A 169 -1.78 -18.80 17.44
C MET A 169 -1.20 -17.64 18.28
N MET A 170 -1.65 -16.42 18.03
CA MET A 170 -1.20 -15.22 18.74
C MET A 170 -1.39 -15.33 20.26
N TRP A 171 -2.55 -15.82 20.72
CA TRP A 171 -2.84 -15.95 22.16
C TRP A 171 -2.42 -17.29 22.76
N GLY A 172 -2.52 -18.38 21.98
CA GLY A 172 -2.25 -19.74 22.48
C GLY A 172 -0.79 -20.19 22.32
N GLN A 173 -0.06 -19.59 21.40
CA GLN A 173 1.34 -19.90 21.10
C GLN A 173 2.14 -18.59 20.87
N PRO A 174 2.19 -17.69 21.87
CA PRO A 174 2.71 -16.34 21.68
C PRO A 174 4.17 -16.28 21.24
N GLU A 175 5.00 -17.22 21.67
CA GLU A 175 6.41 -17.31 21.28
C GLU A 175 6.55 -17.69 19.79
N LEU A 176 5.74 -18.64 19.31
CA LEU A 176 5.74 -19.05 17.92
C LEU A 176 5.26 -17.90 17.02
N PHE A 177 4.20 -17.21 17.46
CA PHE A 177 3.66 -16.06 16.74
C PHE A 177 4.68 -14.90 16.67
N ALA A 178 5.35 -14.61 17.79
CA ALA A 178 6.39 -13.58 17.83
C ALA A 178 7.55 -13.90 16.86
N ARG A 179 8.03 -15.14 16.83
CA ARG A 179 9.07 -15.58 15.88
C ARG A 179 8.65 -15.35 14.40
N LEU A 180 7.39 -15.62 14.06
CA LEU A 180 6.88 -15.34 12.71
C LEU A 180 6.86 -13.84 12.44
N MET A 181 6.40 -13.04 13.40
CA MET A 181 6.37 -11.57 13.25
C MET A 181 7.77 -10.98 13.10
N ASP A 182 8.73 -11.43 13.89
CA ASP A 182 10.14 -11.00 13.79
C ASP A 182 10.74 -11.33 12.43
N LEU A 183 10.48 -12.55 11.91
CA LEU A 183 10.89 -12.93 10.56
C LEU A 183 10.27 -12.04 9.48
N LEU A 184 8.99 -11.70 9.63
CA LEU A 184 8.30 -10.83 8.67
C LEU A 184 8.78 -9.38 8.73
N VAL A 185 9.05 -8.85 9.92
CA VAL A 185 9.64 -7.51 10.07
C VAL A 185 11.00 -7.45 9.38
N GLU A 186 11.85 -8.47 9.62
CA GLU A 186 13.18 -8.52 9.00
C GLU A 186 13.09 -8.65 7.47
N ALA A 187 12.29 -9.60 6.96
CA ALA A 187 12.13 -9.79 5.51
C ALA A 187 11.53 -8.56 4.83
N THR A 188 10.50 -7.95 5.44
CA THR A 188 9.85 -6.75 4.93
C THR A 188 10.81 -5.56 4.92
N GLY A 189 11.57 -5.36 5.99
CA GLY A 189 12.57 -4.29 6.08
C GLY A 189 13.63 -4.42 4.97
N GLN A 190 14.21 -5.62 4.79
CA GLN A 190 15.15 -5.89 3.70
C GLN A 190 14.54 -5.59 2.33
N TYR A 191 13.30 -6.05 2.10
CA TYR A 191 12.59 -5.86 0.84
C TYR A 191 12.34 -4.39 0.52
N LEU A 192 11.90 -3.59 1.50
CA LEU A 192 11.63 -2.17 1.31
C LEU A 192 12.92 -1.37 1.04
N ILE A 193 14.00 -1.64 1.77
CA ILE A 193 15.31 -1.01 1.52
C ILE A 193 15.78 -1.30 0.08
N ARG A 194 15.64 -2.53 -0.40
CA ARG A 194 16.00 -2.87 -1.79
C ARG A 194 15.13 -2.19 -2.83
N GLN A 195 13.84 -1.94 -2.56
CA GLN A 195 13.01 -1.13 -3.46
C GLN A 195 13.52 0.32 -3.54
N ILE A 196 13.89 0.91 -2.39
CA ILE A 196 14.46 2.27 -2.34
C ILE A 196 15.78 2.32 -3.12
N ASP A 197 16.67 1.35 -2.91
CA ASP A 197 17.96 1.27 -3.62
C ASP A 197 17.81 1.14 -5.14
N ASN A 198 16.66 0.63 -5.61
CA ASN A 198 16.34 0.52 -7.03
C ASN A 198 15.49 1.68 -7.58
N GLY A 199 15.18 2.68 -6.76
CA GLY A 199 14.59 3.93 -7.22
C GLY A 199 13.21 4.27 -6.68
N ALA A 200 12.65 3.52 -5.72
CA ALA A 200 11.45 3.96 -5.01
C ALA A 200 11.77 5.23 -4.19
N GLU A 201 10.90 6.23 -4.27
CA GLU A 201 11.08 7.56 -3.67
C GLU A 201 10.24 7.76 -2.42
N ALA A 202 9.24 6.90 -2.23
CA ALA A 202 8.40 6.81 -1.05
C ALA A 202 8.00 5.36 -0.83
N ILE A 203 7.61 5.01 0.39
CA ILE A 203 7.15 3.65 0.74
C ILE A 203 5.74 3.72 1.28
N GLN A 204 4.89 2.74 0.90
CA GLN A 204 3.60 2.52 1.55
C GLN A 204 3.51 1.12 2.17
N ILE A 205 3.09 1.07 3.44
CA ILE A 205 2.90 -0.17 4.21
C ILE A 205 1.40 -0.41 4.35
N PHE A 206 0.92 -1.51 3.73
CA PHE A 206 -0.51 -1.85 3.72
C PHE A 206 -0.86 -2.82 4.84
N ASP A 207 -1.60 -2.36 5.84
CA ASP A 207 -2.14 -3.22 6.89
C ASP A 207 -3.68 -3.34 6.78
N THR A 208 -4.11 -4.09 5.78
CA THR A 208 -5.52 -4.26 5.42
C THR A 208 -6.37 -4.84 6.56
N TRP A 209 -5.76 -5.63 7.43
CA TRP A 209 -6.42 -6.34 8.51
C TRP A 209 -6.14 -5.78 9.92
N ALA A 210 -5.54 -4.58 9.99
CA ALA A 210 -5.21 -3.91 11.26
C ALA A 210 -6.40 -3.81 12.21
N GLY A 211 -7.56 -3.40 11.69
CA GLY A 211 -8.79 -3.25 12.49
C GLY A 211 -9.40 -4.54 13.04
N ALA A 212 -8.82 -5.71 12.74
CA ALA A 212 -9.27 -6.98 13.28
C ALA A 212 -8.79 -7.23 14.73
N LEU A 213 -7.87 -6.42 15.24
CA LEU A 213 -7.25 -6.58 16.55
C LEU A 213 -7.84 -5.61 17.60
N PRO A 214 -8.04 -6.07 18.85
CA PRO A 214 -8.30 -5.19 19.97
C PRO A 214 -7.06 -4.34 20.31
N GLU A 215 -7.25 -3.27 21.07
CA GLU A 215 -6.23 -2.22 21.29
C GLU A 215 -4.86 -2.75 21.69
N THR A 216 -4.78 -3.62 22.69
CA THR A 216 -3.50 -4.15 23.21
C THR A 216 -2.71 -4.88 22.12
N GLU A 217 -3.39 -5.77 21.38
CA GLU A 217 -2.81 -6.54 20.28
C GLU A 217 -2.53 -5.64 19.06
N PHE A 218 -3.36 -4.63 18.82
CA PHE A 218 -3.11 -3.63 17.77
C PHE A 218 -1.80 -2.87 18.04
N ARG A 219 -1.57 -2.42 19.27
CA ARG A 219 -0.30 -1.78 19.64
C ARG A 219 0.89 -2.72 19.44
N ARG A 220 0.76 -3.96 19.89
CA ARG A 220 1.83 -4.94 19.84
C ARG A 220 2.14 -5.45 18.44
N TRP A 221 1.13 -5.66 17.59
CA TRP A 221 1.27 -6.40 16.33
C TRP A 221 1.02 -5.58 15.07
N VAL A 222 0.50 -4.36 15.23
CA VAL A 222 0.33 -3.40 14.13
C VAL A 222 1.28 -2.21 14.32
N ILE A 223 1.20 -1.50 15.45
CA ILE A 223 2.01 -0.30 15.69
C ILE A 223 3.49 -0.66 15.81
N GLU A 224 3.85 -1.59 16.69
CA GLU A 224 5.25 -1.93 16.96
C GLU A 224 6.01 -2.43 15.73
N PRO A 225 5.49 -3.38 14.93
CA PRO A 225 6.14 -3.77 13.67
C PRO A 225 6.25 -2.63 12.66
N ALA A 226 5.21 -1.79 12.53
CA ALA A 226 5.25 -0.63 11.65
C ALA A 226 6.32 0.38 12.10
N ARG A 227 6.43 0.67 13.42
CA ARG A 227 7.47 1.52 13.99
C ARG A 227 8.87 1.02 13.64
N GLN A 228 9.13 -0.28 13.83
CA GLN A 228 10.44 -0.89 13.51
C GLN A 228 10.79 -0.72 12.02
N LEU A 229 9.81 -0.90 11.12
CA LEU A 229 10.03 -0.70 9.69
C LEU A 229 10.31 0.77 9.35
N VAL A 230 9.55 1.70 9.94
CA VAL A 230 9.74 3.15 9.74
C VAL A 230 11.11 3.59 10.25
N GLU A 231 11.48 3.23 11.48
CA GLU A 231 12.78 3.54 12.08
C GLU A 231 13.94 3.00 11.24
N ARG A 232 13.81 1.77 10.75
CA ARG A 232 14.81 1.16 9.87
C ARG A 232 14.97 1.95 8.57
N ILE A 233 13.86 2.30 7.90
CA ILE A 233 13.90 3.06 6.65
C ILE A 233 14.52 4.43 6.89
N HIS A 234 14.08 5.17 7.90
CA HIS A 234 14.61 6.51 8.20
C HIS A 234 16.09 6.46 8.60
N SER A 235 16.53 5.40 9.29
CA SER A 235 17.94 5.21 9.67
C SER A 235 18.82 4.86 8.47
N GLU A 236 18.40 3.88 7.65
CA GLU A 236 19.21 3.37 6.53
C GLU A 236 19.08 4.22 5.26
N ARG A 237 17.94 4.89 5.05
CA ARG A 237 17.63 5.71 3.88
C ARG A 237 16.96 7.04 4.28
N PRO A 238 17.73 7.94 4.93
CA PRO A 238 17.20 9.22 5.38
C PRO A 238 16.54 10.01 4.24
N GLY A 239 15.37 10.58 4.53
CA GLY A 239 14.61 11.41 3.58
C GLY A 239 13.66 10.65 2.65
N VAL A 240 13.56 9.32 2.76
CA VAL A 240 12.53 8.56 2.07
C VAL A 240 11.29 8.47 2.96
N PRO A 241 10.17 9.12 2.58
CA PRO A 241 8.98 9.14 3.42
C PRO A 241 8.24 7.79 3.40
N VAL A 242 7.61 7.48 4.54
CA VAL A 242 6.81 6.27 4.75
C VAL A 242 5.35 6.62 5.01
N ILE A 243 4.45 5.97 4.29
CA ILE A 243 2.99 6.07 4.44
C ILE A 243 2.48 4.78 5.07
N GLY A 244 1.80 4.89 6.20
CA GLY A 244 1.11 3.76 6.82
C GLY A 244 -0.36 3.67 6.39
N PHE A 245 -0.90 2.46 6.29
CA PHE A 245 -2.33 2.25 6.05
C PHE A 245 -2.91 1.18 7.00
N PRO A 246 -3.14 1.52 8.27
CA PRO A 246 -3.80 0.63 9.24
C PRO A 246 -5.31 0.64 9.03
N ARG A 247 -5.79 -0.04 7.98
CA ARG A 247 -7.20 -0.03 7.58
C ARG A 247 -8.12 -0.53 8.71
N GLY A 248 -9.18 0.22 8.98
CA GLY A 248 -10.16 -0.14 10.02
C GLY A 248 -9.69 0.16 11.44
N ALA A 249 -8.60 0.90 11.63
CA ALA A 249 -8.06 1.24 12.95
C ALA A 249 -8.99 2.13 13.81
N GLY A 250 -9.97 2.81 13.19
CA GLY A 250 -10.90 3.68 13.92
C GLY A 250 -10.17 4.76 14.72
N ILE A 251 -10.46 4.88 16.01
CA ILE A 251 -9.80 5.86 16.90
C ILE A 251 -8.30 5.57 17.10
N LEU A 252 -7.84 4.34 16.83
CA LEU A 252 -6.43 3.95 16.96
C LEU A 252 -5.53 4.52 15.87
N TYR A 253 -6.09 5.17 14.83
CA TYR A 253 -5.29 5.93 13.85
C TYR A 253 -4.41 6.98 14.53
N GLU A 254 -4.91 7.66 15.57
CA GLU A 254 -4.14 8.67 16.27
C GLU A 254 -2.93 8.09 16.99
N ALA A 255 -3.10 6.95 17.68
CA ALA A 255 -2.01 6.21 18.31
C ALA A 255 -1.02 5.71 17.26
N TYR A 256 -1.52 5.15 16.15
CA TYR A 256 -0.68 4.66 15.06
C TYR A 256 0.24 5.77 14.52
N VAL A 257 -0.31 6.92 14.15
CA VAL A 257 0.49 8.05 13.63
C VAL A 257 1.51 8.54 14.65
N THR A 258 1.11 8.65 15.92
CA THR A 258 1.97 9.20 16.97
C THR A 258 3.13 8.29 17.35
N GLU A 259 2.89 6.97 17.33
CA GLU A 259 3.84 5.99 17.86
C GLU A 259 4.71 5.34 16.76
N THR A 260 4.29 5.34 15.50
CA THR A 260 5.07 4.74 14.40
C THR A 260 6.06 5.70 13.76
N GLY A 261 5.80 7.01 13.82
CA GLY A 261 6.63 8.02 13.17
C GLY A 261 6.50 8.07 11.63
N VAL A 262 5.36 7.60 11.07
CA VAL A 262 5.09 7.70 9.63
C VAL A 262 4.97 9.16 9.17
N ASP A 263 5.44 9.46 7.96
CA ASP A 263 5.35 10.79 7.33
C ASP A 263 3.96 11.06 6.75
N GLY A 264 3.23 10.00 6.45
CA GLY A 264 1.86 10.06 5.97
C GLY A 264 1.02 8.89 6.44
N VAL A 265 -0.30 9.08 6.50
CA VAL A 265 -1.25 8.03 6.84
C VAL A 265 -2.39 7.97 5.83
N SER A 266 -2.63 6.77 5.26
CA SER A 266 -3.81 6.50 4.45
C SER A 266 -5.01 6.19 5.32
N LEU A 267 -6.15 6.76 4.97
CA LEU A 267 -7.41 6.60 5.67
C LEU A 267 -8.37 5.72 4.86
N ASP A 268 -9.07 4.82 5.52
CA ASP A 268 -10.21 4.14 4.91
C ASP A 268 -11.47 5.02 4.90
N SER A 269 -12.47 4.62 4.11
CA SER A 269 -13.68 5.41 3.87
C SER A 269 -14.56 5.62 5.12
N SER A 270 -14.32 4.88 6.19
CA SER A 270 -15.09 5.01 7.44
C SER A 270 -14.62 6.13 8.35
N VAL A 271 -13.40 6.66 8.10
CA VAL A 271 -12.82 7.71 8.93
C VAL A 271 -13.52 9.04 8.67
N PRO A 272 -14.06 9.72 9.71
CA PRO A 272 -14.66 11.05 9.56
C PRO A 272 -13.63 12.08 9.13
N LEU A 273 -13.94 12.85 8.08
CA LEU A 273 -13.00 13.79 7.47
C LEU A 273 -12.59 14.93 8.41
N ASP A 274 -13.55 15.50 9.15
CA ASP A 274 -13.26 16.61 10.08
C ASP A 274 -12.37 16.13 11.24
N TRP A 275 -12.62 14.91 11.74
CA TRP A 275 -11.77 14.29 12.75
C TRP A 275 -10.35 14.04 12.23
N ALA A 276 -10.23 13.57 10.98
CA ALA A 276 -8.93 13.34 10.36
C ALA A 276 -8.15 14.66 10.18
N ALA A 277 -8.82 15.72 9.76
CA ALA A 277 -8.22 17.07 9.65
C ALA A 277 -7.73 17.58 11.00
N GLU A 278 -8.52 17.40 12.07
CA GLU A 278 -8.19 17.90 13.41
C GLU A 278 -7.12 17.05 14.10
N LYS A 279 -7.20 15.71 14.04
CA LYS A 279 -6.39 14.81 14.86
C LYS A 279 -5.16 14.25 14.16
N LEU A 280 -5.23 14.06 12.84
CA LEU A 280 -4.18 13.39 12.09
C LEU A 280 -3.37 14.35 11.21
N GLN A 281 -4.05 15.25 10.48
CA GLN A 281 -3.39 16.15 9.52
C GLN A 281 -2.48 17.19 10.19
N THR A 282 -2.64 17.42 11.48
CA THR A 282 -1.74 18.23 12.31
C THR A 282 -0.44 17.51 12.71
N LYS A 283 -0.36 16.18 12.48
CA LYS A 283 0.77 15.34 12.89
C LYS A 283 1.55 14.79 11.71
N CYS A 284 0.87 14.44 10.62
CA CYS A 284 1.47 13.92 9.39
C CYS A 284 0.60 14.24 8.18
N THR A 285 1.09 13.96 6.98
CA THR A 285 0.28 14.08 5.77
C THR A 285 -0.83 13.04 5.75
N VAL A 286 -2.06 13.47 5.46
CA VAL A 286 -3.21 12.58 5.34
C VAL A 286 -3.42 12.19 3.87
N GLN A 287 -3.69 10.92 3.60
CA GLN A 287 -4.02 10.38 2.28
C GLN A 287 -5.37 9.66 2.30
N GLY A 288 -6.20 9.87 1.32
CA GLY A 288 -7.50 9.16 1.20
C GLY A 288 -8.63 10.15 0.93
N ASN A 289 -9.90 9.86 1.28
CA ASN A 289 -10.41 8.53 1.68
C ASN A 289 -11.75 8.27 0.95
N LEU A 290 -11.83 8.70 -0.33
CA LEU A 290 -13.06 8.55 -1.10
C LEU A 290 -13.49 7.08 -1.18
N ASP A 291 -14.78 6.80 -0.95
CA ASP A 291 -15.29 5.44 -1.11
C ASP A 291 -15.16 4.99 -2.57
N PRO A 292 -14.46 3.85 -2.83
CA PRO A 292 -14.33 3.31 -4.19
C PRO A 292 -15.65 3.06 -4.91
N ILE A 293 -16.73 2.80 -4.18
CA ILE A 293 -18.07 2.58 -4.77
C ILE A 293 -18.61 3.87 -5.41
N LEU A 294 -18.24 5.04 -4.91
CA LEU A 294 -18.61 6.30 -5.57
C LEU A 294 -17.99 6.42 -6.98
N VAL A 295 -16.79 5.86 -7.16
CA VAL A 295 -16.15 5.84 -8.49
C VAL A 295 -16.87 4.86 -9.43
N VAL A 296 -17.43 3.78 -8.90
CA VAL A 296 -18.30 2.87 -9.68
C VAL A 296 -19.61 3.57 -10.07
N ALA A 297 -20.24 4.24 -9.12
CA ALA A 297 -21.53 4.92 -9.32
C ALA A 297 -21.42 6.10 -10.29
N GLY A 298 -20.33 6.87 -10.22
CA GLY A 298 -20.14 8.04 -11.09
C GLY A 298 -21.11 9.19 -10.83
N GLY A 299 -21.26 10.06 -11.85
CA GLY A 299 -22.23 11.14 -11.85
C GLY A 299 -22.06 12.16 -10.71
N GLU A 300 -23.19 12.77 -10.31
CA GLU A 300 -23.21 13.79 -9.25
C GLU A 300 -22.77 13.28 -7.88
N ALA A 301 -23.03 11.99 -7.58
CA ALA A 301 -22.62 11.39 -6.33
C ALA A 301 -21.09 11.31 -6.20
N LEU A 302 -20.42 10.98 -7.31
CA LEU A 302 -18.94 10.99 -7.36
C LEU A 302 -18.41 12.41 -7.18
N ASP A 303 -18.96 13.39 -7.90
CA ASP A 303 -18.54 14.79 -7.80
C ASP A 303 -18.69 15.33 -6.38
N ALA A 304 -19.85 15.13 -5.76
CA ALA A 304 -20.11 15.57 -4.40
C ALA A 304 -19.17 14.90 -3.38
N GLY A 305 -18.86 13.60 -3.60
CA GLY A 305 -17.89 12.87 -2.79
C GLY A 305 -16.48 13.45 -2.88
N ILE A 306 -16.01 13.72 -4.09
CA ILE A 306 -14.69 14.34 -4.34
C ILE A 306 -14.61 15.70 -3.68
N ASP A 307 -15.60 16.57 -3.92
CA ASP A 307 -15.63 17.93 -3.36
C ASP A 307 -15.62 17.92 -1.83
N ARG A 308 -16.37 17.00 -1.20
CA ARG A 308 -16.39 16.84 0.25
C ARG A 308 -15.01 16.52 0.80
N VAL A 309 -14.29 15.56 0.19
CA VAL A 309 -12.94 15.19 0.61
C VAL A 309 -11.96 16.35 0.43
N LEU A 310 -11.96 16.98 -0.75
CA LEU A 310 -11.11 18.12 -1.05
C LEU A 310 -11.36 19.31 -0.12
N LYS A 311 -12.62 19.60 0.19
CA LYS A 311 -13.02 20.71 1.05
C LYS A 311 -12.60 20.51 2.51
N ALA A 312 -12.65 19.26 2.98
CA ALA A 312 -12.30 18.93 4.36
C ALA A 312 -10.78 18.85 4.55
N LEU A 313 -10.05 18.17 3.67
CA LEU A 313 -8.64 17.84 3.85
C LEU A 313 -7.68 18.73 3.04
N GLY A 314 -8.14 19.41 1.99
CA GLY A 314 -7.28 20.21 1.11
C GLY A 314 -6.71 21.49 1.73
N LYS A 315 -7.02 21.79 2.99
CA LYS A 315 -6.50 22.95 3.74
C LYS A 315 -5.21 22.65 4.51
N GLY A 316 -4.76 21.41 4.51
CA GLY A 316 -3.52 20.96 5.15
C GLY A 316 -2.73 20.05 4.23
N PRO A 317 -1.63 19.44 4.69
CA PRO A 317 -0.84 18.46 3.93
C PRO A 317 -1.72 17.25 3.57
N PHE A 318 -1.99 17.11 2.27
CA PHE A 318 -2.98 16.14 1.79
C PHE A 318 -2.61 15.54 0.43
N ILE A 319 -2.85 14.23 0.30
CA ILE A 319 -2.78 13.47 -0.94
C ILE A 319 -4.16 12.88 -1.21
N PHE A 320 -4.79 13.25 -2.32
CA PHE A 320 -6.08 12.68 -2.67
C PHE A 320 -5.93 11.22 -3.12
N ASN A 321 -6.73 10.36 -2.52
CA ASN A 321 -6.82 8.92 -2.86
C ASN A 321 -8.20 8.38 -2.48
N LEU A 322 -8.42 7.10 -2.75
CA LEU A 322 -9.58 6.36 -2.26
C LEU A 322 -9.32 5.80 -0.86
N GLY A 323 -10.38 5.43 -0.17
CA GLY A 323 -10.31 4.74 1.12
C GLY A 323 -9.94 3.25 1.02
N HIS A 324 -9.80 2.74 -0.19
CA HIS A 324 -9.23 1.44 -0.56
C HIS A 324 -8.92 1.41 -2.06
N GLY A 325 -8.53 0.25 -2.60
CA GLY A 325 -8.20 0.15 -4.03
C GLY A 325 -9.42 0.26 -4.95
N ILE A 326 -9.18 0.72 -6.18
CA ILE A 326 -10.16 0.65 -7.27
C ILE A 326 -10.64 -0.80 -7.41
N ILE A 327 -11.93 -0.97 -7.65
CA ILE A 327 -12.54 -2.29 -7.81
C ILE A 327 -12.85 -2.60 -9.29
N PRO A 328 -12.91 -3.89 -9.67
CA PRO A 328 -13.00 -4.28 -11.08
C PRO A 328 -14.15 -3.69 -11.89
N PRO A 329 -15.37 -3.47 -11.33
CA PRO A 329 -16.48 -2.93 -12.12
C PRO A 329 -16.43 -1.40 -12.33
N THR A 330 -15.34 -0.74 -11.91
CA THR A 330 -15.21 0.71 -12.06
C THR A 330 -15.10 1.12 -13.53
N PRO A 331 -15.95 2.01 -14.05
CA PRO A 331 -15.80 2.56 -15.38
C PRO A 331 -14.56 3.46 -15.50
N PRO A 332 -13.66 3.24 -16.48
CA PRO A 332 -12.47 4.08 -16.67
C PRO A 332 -12.77 5.57 -16.85
N GLU A 333 -13.91 5.90 -17.44
CA GLU A 333 -14.39 7.28 -17.62
C GLU A 333 -14.70 7.98 -16.28
N ASN A 334 -15.15 7.23 -15.27
CA ASN A 334 -15.37 7.80 -13.93
C ASN A 334 -14.04 8.12 -13.23
N VAL A 335 -12.99 7.33 -13.48
CA VAL A 335 -11.64 7.65 -13.01
C VAL A 335 -11.09 8.88 -13.72
N ALA A 336 -11.33 9.03 -15.02
CA ALA A 336 -10.96 10.25 -15.76
C ALA A 336 -11.68 11.48 -15.19
N ARG A 337 -12.99 11.39 -14.91
CA ARG A 337 -13.78 12.46 -14.29
C ARG A 337 -13.23 12.85 -12.92
N LEU A 338 -12.88 11.87 -12.09
CA LEU A 338 -12.23 12.11 -10.80
C LEU A 338 -10.91 12.86 -10.98
N ALA A 339 -10.04 12.38 -11.89
CA ALA A 339 -8.75 12.99 -12.15
C ALA A 339 -8.88 14.46 -12.59
N GLU A 340 -9.79 14.76 -13.52
CA GLU A 340 -10.06 16.13 -13.96
C GLU A 340 -10.57 17.00 -12.82
N ARG A 341 -11.50 16.49 -11.99
CA ARG A 341 -12.05 17.26 -10.88
C ARG A 341 -11.01 17.61 -9.84
N VAL A 342 -10.15 16.67 -9.47
CA VAL A 342 -9.03 16.91 -8.52
C VAL A 342 -8.05 17.92 -9.10
N LYS A 343 -7.61 17.76 -10.36
CA LYS A 343 -6.67 18.67 -11.03
C LYS A 343 -7.20 20.10 -11.16
N ASN A 344 -8.52 20.26 -11.29
CA ASN A 344 -9.16 21.54 -11.46
C ASN A 344 -9.59 22.21 -10.15
N TRP A 345 -9.38 21.57 -9.02
CA TRP A 345 -9.70 22.15 -7.70
C TRP A 345 -8.82 23.38 -7.41
N ARG A 346 -9.43 24.45 -6.84
CA ARG A 346 -8.75 25.75 -6.60
C ARG A 346 -8.80 26.19 -5.13
N GLY A 347 -9.31 25.35 -4.21
CA GLY A 347 -9.46 25.68 -2.78
C GLY A 347 -10.83 26.19 -2.40
#